data_96d12c73b81e25d746ae59bc7fb9c1bb
#
_entry.id   96d12c73b81e25d746ae59bc7fb9c1bb
#
_cell.length_a   1.000
_cell.length_b   1.000
_cell.length_c   1.000
_cell.angle_alpha   90.00
_cell.angle_beta   90.00
_cell.angle_gamma   90.00
#
_symmetry.space_group_name_H-M   'P 1'
#
loop_
_entity.id
_entity.type
_entity.pdbx_description
1 polymer ?
#
loop_
_entity_poly.entity_id
_entity_poly.type
_entity_poly.pdbx_seq_one_letter_code
_entity_poly.pdbx_strand_id
1 'polypeptide(L)'
;MTKEILGTVTRVIDGDTVDVRQTMPDLGWTTDGHVTDVHDGDTITVRVYRDFRVRLRDCWAPELEPIEQRRKWGVKNIPPGTGAAAHMHLKYLAEGYQVRLHVVGSPDGDFRDSTSMGRVIGDAYLLKNGTSLAAAQVQAGHATKERPK
;
A
#
# COMPACT_ATOMS: atom_id res chain seq x y z
N MET A 1 -19.54 -2.24 -0.44
CA MET A 1 -19.14 -2.36 0.97
C MET A 1 -17.63 -2.23 1.09
N THR A 2 -17.15 -1.48 2.06
CA THR A 2 -15.71 -1.36 2.31
C THR A 2 -15.33 -2.06 3.60
N LYS A 3 -14.12 -2.60 3.64
CA LYS A 3 -13.57 -3.24 4.82
C LYS A 3 -12.34 -2.44 5.25
N GLU A 4 -12.27 -2.08 6.52
CA GLU A 4 -11.16 -1.31 7.08
C GLU A 4 -10.11 -2.23 7.67
N ILE A 5 -8.85 -1.97 7.31
CA ILE A 5 -7.70 -2.76 7.76
C ILE A 5 -6.58 -1.80 8.16
N LEU A 6 -5.97 -2.06 9.31
CA LEU A 6 -4.81 -1.31 9.75
C LEU A 6 -3.52 -2.02 9.30
N GLY A 7 -2.56 -1.25 8.85
CA GLY A 7 -1.30 -1.80 8.40
C GLY A 7 -0.19 -0.77 8.30
N THR A 8 0.98 -1.23 7.92
CA THR A 8 2.17 -0.40 7.71
C THR A 8 2.62 -0.55 6.26
N VAL A 9 2.92 0.56 5.59
CA VAL A 9 3.51 0.52 4.26
C VAL A 9 4.94 0.04 4.38
N THR A 10 5.24 -1.15 3.83
CA THR A 10 6.57 -1.75 3.91
C THR A 10 7.40 -1.50 2.67
N ARG A 11 6.74 -1.27 1.53
CA ARG A 11 7.42 -1.05 0.26
C ARG A 11 6.53 -0.28 -0.70
N VAL A 12 7.11 0.63 -1.44
CA VAL A 12 6.43 1.30 -2.55
C VAL A 12 6.90 0.66 -3.86
N ILE A 13 5.97 0.11 -4.63
CA ILE A 13 6.26 -0.60 -5.88
C ILE A 13 6.43 0.40 -7.04
N ASP A 14 5.47 1.32 -7.17
CA ASP A 14 5.49 2.39 -8.18
C ASP A 14 4.68 3.58 -7.67
N GLY A 15 4.29 4.51 -8.54
CA GLY A 15 3.63 5.75 -8.13
C GLY A 15 2.21 5.61 -7.62
N ASP A 16 1.60 4.42 -7.73
CA ASP A 16 0.21 4.18 -7.33
C ASP A 16 -0.01 2.82 -6.67
N THR A 17 1.07 2.09 -6.33
CA THR A 17 0.98 0.74 -5.73
C THR A 17 1.94 0.60 -4.58
N VAL A 18 1.44 0.15 -3.43
CA VAL A 18 2.22 -0.06 -2.21
C VAL A 18 1.99 -1.47 -1.66
N ASP A 19 3.00 -2.01 -0.99
CA ASP A 19 2.85 -3.21 -0.17
C ASP A 19 2.55 -2.77 1.26
N VAL A 20 1.55 -3.41 1.88
CA VAL A 20 1.12 -3.10 3.24
C VAL A 20 1.16 -4.38 4.07
N ARG A 21 1.79 -4.28 5.23
CA ARG A 21 1.78 -5.35 6.24
C ARG A 21 0.60 -5.13 7.18
N GLN A 22 -0.33 -6.07 7.16
CA GLN A 22 -1.51 -6.03 8.02
C GLN A 22 -1.14 -6.28 9.47
N THR A 23 -1.67 -5.47 10.39
CA THR A 23 -1.45 -5.62 11.83
C THR A 23 -2.54 -6.42 12.52
N MET A 24 -3.66 -6.67 11.84
CA MET A 24 -4.80 -7.44 12.36
C MET A 24 -5.00 -8.68 11.49
N PRO A 25 -5.00 -9.88 12.05
CA PRO A 25 -5.20 -11.10 11.26
C PRO A 25 -6.67 -11.30 10.89
N ASP A 26 -6.90 -11.89 9.71
CA ASP A 26 -8.17 -12.51 9.40
C ASP A 26 -8.23 -13.88 10.08
N LEU A 27 -9.38 -14.22 10.65
CA LEU A 27 -9.55 -15.53 11.29
C LEU A 27 -9.74 -16.63 10.24
N GLY A 28 -9.21 -17.80 10.53
CA GLY A 28 -9.43 -19.00 9.71
C GLY A 28 -8.40 -19.25 8.62
N TRP A 29 -7.21 -18.60 8.68
CA TRP A 29 -6.10 -18.90 7.77
C TRP A 29 -4.80 -19.12 8.53
N THR A 30 -3.84 -19.79 7.86
CA THR A 30 -2.50 -20.07 8.40
C THR A 30 -1.56 -18.90 8.11
N THR A 31 -0.78 -18.52 9.10
CA THR A 31 0.22 -17.44 8.94
C THR A 31 1.40 -17.66 9.88
N ASP A 32 2.49 -16.97 9.59
CA ASP A 32 3.65 -16.90 10.47
C ASP A 32 3.49 -15.74 11.45
N GLY A 33 4.15 -15.84 12.59
CA GLY A 33 4.08 -14.79 13.59
C GLY A 33 5.23 -14.87 14.60
N HIS A 34 5.26 -13.89 15.50
CA HIS A 34 6.23 -13.81 16.57
C HIS A 34 5.54 -13.91 17.93
N VAL A 35 6.07 -14.74 18.83
CA VAL A 35 5.61 -14.77 20.21
C VAL A 35 6.10 -13.50 20.90
N THR A 36 5.15 -12.68 21.39
CA THR A 36 5.46 -11.41 22.08
C THR A 36 5.35 -11.52 23.57
N ASP A 37 4.60 -12.50 24.08
CA ASP A 37 4.42 -12.71 25.51
C ASP A 37 4.01 -14.16 25.79
N VAL A 38 4.37 -14.66 26.97
CA VAL A 38 3.93 -15.96 27.48
C VAL A 38 3.19 -15.68 28.79
N HIS A 39 1.90 -15.97 28.81
CA HIS A 39 1.03 -15.69 29.96
C HIS A 39 1.18 -16.75 31.04
N ASP A 40 1.17 -18.03 30.64
CA ASP A 40 1.30 -19.18 31.53
C ASP A 40 1.75 -20.41 30.72
N GLY A 41 1.57 -21.61 31.25
CA GLY A 41 2.07 -22.84 30.62
C GLY A 41 1.33 -23.26 29.35
N ASP A 42 0.20 -22.61 29.02
CA ASP A 42 -0.64 -23.00 27.88
C ASP A 42 -1.16 -21.81 27.07
N THR A 43 -0.75 -20.58 27.37
CA THR A 43 -1.26 -19.37 26.73
C THR A 43 -0.15 -18.41 26.33
N ILE A 44 -0.09 -18.09 25.06
CA ILE A 44 0.90 -17.14 24.51
C ILE A 44 0.16 -16.05 23.73
N THR A 45 0.83 -14.90 23.59
CA THR A 45 0.40 -13.85 22.65
C THR A 45 1.31 -13.89 21.44
N VAL A 46 0.70 -13.94 20.25
CA VAL A 46 1.43 -14.00 18.98
C VAL A 46 1.07 -12.78 18.15
N ARG A 47 2.09 -12.07 17.69
CA ARG A 47 1.90 -10.98 16.72
C ARG A 47 2.04 -11.55 15.32
N VAL A 48 1.02 -11.37 14.50
CA VAL A 48 1.01 -11.87 13.12
C VAL A 48 0.94 -10.70 12.15
N TYR A 49 1.56 -10.91 10.99
CA TYR A 49 1.59 -9.92 9.92
C TYR A 49 1.18 -10.60 8.62
N ARG A 50 0.52 -9.85 7.79
CA ARG A 50 0.18 -10.26 6.44
C ARG A 50 0.49 -9.11 5.50
N ASP A 51 1.36 -9.38 4.52
CA ASP A 51 1.69 -8.41 3.49
C ASP A 51 0.77 -8.59 2.30
N PHE A 52 0.28 -7.49 1.74
CA PHE A 52 -0.44 -7.52 0.49
C PHE A 52 -0.17 -6.22 -0.29
N ARG A 53 -0.36 -6.31 -1.58
CA ARG A 53 -0.13 -5.19 -2.48
C ARG A 53 -1.43 -4.43 -2.67
N VAL A 54 -1.37 -3.10 -2.54
CA VAL A 54 -2.53 -2.22 -2.66
C VAL A 54 -2.38 -1.37 -3.91
N ARG A 55 -3.37 -1.46 -4.80
CA ARG A 55 -3.55 -0.55 -5.92
C ARG A 55 -4.38 0.62 -5.41
N LEU A 56 -3.81 1.80 -5.36
CA LEU A 56 -4.50 2.99 -4.86
C LEU A 56 -5.66 3.35 -5.80
N ARG A 57 -6.83 3.52 -5.22
CA ARG A 57 -8.04 3.89 -5.94
C ARG A 57 -7.98 5.36 -6.35
N ASP A 58 -8.53 5.70 -7.51
CA ASP A 58 -8.56 7.08 -8.04
C ASP A 58 -7.16 7.71 -8.10
N CYS A 59 -6.17 6.91 -8.48
CA CYS A 59 -4.79 7.33 -8.57
C CYS A 59 -4.11 6.59 -9.73
N TRP A 60 -3.89 7.29 -10.85
CA TRP A 60 -3.27 6.74 -12.04
C TRP A 60 -1.93 7.41 -12.26
N ALA A 61 -0.87 6.76 -11.81
CA ALA A 61 0.50 7.23 -12.01
C ALA A 61 1.12 6.59 -13.25
N PRO A 62 2.11 7.24 -13.87
CA PRO A 62 2.85 6.62 -14.96
C PRO A 62 3.53 5.34 -14.50
N GLU A 63 3.66 4.38 -15.40
CA GLU A 63 4.39 3.15 -15.13
C GLU A 63 5.87 3.46 -14.85
N LEU A 64 6.50 2.65 -14.00
CA LEU A 64 7.94 2.76 -13.78
C LEU A 64 8.68 2.46 -15.10
N GLU A 65 9.62 3.31 -15.41
CA GLU A 65 10.47 3.13 -16.57
C GLU A 65 11.40 1.92 -16.37
N PRO A 66 11.91 1.33 -17.46
CA PRO A 66 12.89 0.26 -17.36
C PRO A 66 14.10 0.68 -16.52
N ILE A 67 14.69 -0.27 -15.82
CA ILE A 67 15.79 0.01 -14.88
C ILE A 67 16.98 0.68 -15.56
N GLU A 68 17.26 0.35 -16.83
CA GLU A 68 18.35 0.96 -17.60
C GLU A 68 18.09 2.46 -17.79
N GLN A 69 16.84 2.83 -18.09
CA GLN A 69 16.46 4.25 -18.26
C GLN A 69 16.62 5.01 -16.94
N ARG A 70 16.15 4.43 -15.83
CA ARG A 70 16.28 5.06 -14.50
C ARG A 70 17.72 5.25 -14.08
N ARG A 71 18.58 4.28 -14.40
CA ARG A 71 20.03 4.35 -14.12
C ARG A 71 20.71 5.47 -14.89
N LYS A 72 20.28 5.75 -16.13
CA LYS A 72 20.83 6.85 -16.94
C LYS A 72 20.56 8.22 -16.30
N TRP A 73 19.42 8.40 -15.69
CA TRP A 73 19.07 9.68 -15.05
C TRP A 73 19.83 9.92 -13.76
N GLY A 74 20.08 8.86 -12.98
CA GLY A 74 20.56 8.99 -11.61
C GLY A 74 19.48 9.55 -10.67
N VAL A 75 19.75 9.53 -9.37
CA VAL A 75 18.78 9.97 -8.36
C VAL A 75 18.49 11.48 -8.43
N LYS A 76 19.50 12.28 -8.83
CA LYS A 76 19.37 13.76 -8.84
C LYS A 76 18.70 14.32 -10.09
N ASN A 77 18.60 13.52 -11.15
CA ASN A 77 18.16 13.98 -12.47
C ASN A 77 16.89 13.27 -12.95
N ILE A 78 16.02 12.87 -12.02
CA ILE A 78 14.76 12.22 -12.37
C ILE A 78 13.82 13.25 -12.99
N PRO A 79 13.42 13.08 -14.27
CA PRO A 79 12.53 14.05 -14.91
C PRO A 79 11.16 14.08 -14.24
N PRO A 80 10.55 15.28 -14.10
CA PRO A 80 9.18 15.37 -13.60
C PRO A 80 8.19 14.70 -14.57
N GLY A 81 7.08 14.22 -14.04
CA GLY A 81 6.04 13.56 -14.83
C GLY A 81 6.34 12.10 -15.20
N THR A 82 7.42 11.53 -14.69
CA THR A 82 7.79 10.13 -14.95
C THR A 82 7.28 9.20 -13.86
N GLY A 83 7.24 7.90 -14.14
CA GLY A 83 6.93 6.88 -13.14
C GLY A 83 7.93 6.89 -12.00
N ALA A 84 9.22 7.13 -12.28
CA ALA A 84 10.26 7.23 -11.26
C ALA A 84 9.99 8.40 -10.30
N ALA A 85 9.56 9.55 -10.81
CA ALA A 85 9.21 10.70 -9.96
C ALA A 85 8.02 10.39 -9.06
N ALA A 86 6.98 9.79 -9.60
CA ALA A 86 5.81 9.37 -8.83
C ALA A 86 6.17 8.33 -7.76
N HIS A 87 7.01 7.38 -8.09
CA HIS A 87 7.50 6.36 -7.18
C HIS A 87 8.25 6.97 -6.00
N MET A 88 9.19 7.88 -6.28
CA MET A 88 9.97 8.53 -5.22
C MET A 88 9.11 9.39 -4.29
N HIS A 89 8.15 10.10 -4.85
CA HIS A 89 7.24 10.91 -4.03
C HIS A 89 6.40 10.02 -3.09
N LEU A 90 5.86 8.91 -3.61
CA LEU A 90 5.09 7.98 -2.78
C LEU A 90 5.96 7.30 -1.72
N LYS A 91 7.20 6.95 -2.06
CA LYS A 91 8.17 6.44 -1.07
C LYS A 91 8.37 7.42 0.08
N TYR A 92 8.61 8.69 -0.25
CA TYR A 92 8.81 9.73 0.75
C TYR A 92 7.59 9.90 1.65
N LEU A 93 6.38 9.86 1.07
CA LEU A 93 5.14 10.03 1.81
C LEU A 93 4.82 8.87 2.76
N ALA A 94 5.08 7.63 2.33
CA ALA A 94 4.37 6.48 2.90
C ALA A 94 5.26 5.36 3.43
N GLU A 95 6.45 5.15 2.87
CA GLU A 95 7.25 3.99 3.24
C GLU A 95 7.62 4.01 4.72
N GLY A 96 7.29 2.93 5.43
CA GLY A 96 7.54 2.80 6.87
C GLY A 96 6.47 3.39 7.77
N TYR A 97 5.51 4.13 7.23
CA TYR A 97 4.45 4.73 8.04
C TYR A 97 3.23 3.82 8.14
N GLN A 98 2.52 3.94 9.25
CA GLN A 98 1.25 3.24 9.46
C GLN A 98 0.14 3.91 8.66
N VAL A 99 -0.70 3.07 8.06
CA VAL A 99 -1.84 3.52 7.26
C VAL A 99 -3.10 2.79 7.68
N ARG A 100 -4.23 3.47 7.47
CA ARG A 100 -5.56 2.87 7.51
C ARG A 100 -6.00 2.64 6.08
N LEU A 101 -6.42 1.41 5.78
CA LEU A 101 -6.87 1.03 4.45
C LEU A 101 -8.39 0.88 4.44
N HIS A 102 -9.02 1.47 3.41
CA HIS A 102 -10.41 1.20 3.08
C HIS A 102 -10.41 0.37 1.80
N VAL A 103 -10.54 -0.94 1.94
CA VAL A 103 -10.51 -1.87 0.81
C VAL A 103 -11.90 -2.00 0.24
N VAL A 104 -12.01 -1.92 -1.08
CA VAL A 104 -13.27 -2.16 -1.78
C VAL A 104 -13.58 -3.64 -1.65
N GLY A 105 -14.60 -3.97 -0.87
CA GLY A 105 -14.97 -5.35 -0.58
C GLY A 105 -16.10 -5.85 -1.47
N SER A 106 -16.22 -7.17 -1.57
CA SER A 106 -17.40 -7.82 -2.13
C SER A 106 -18.57 -7.67 -1.14
N PRO A 107 -19.81 -7.91 -1.60
CA PRO A 107 -20.98 -7.92 -0.70
C PRO A 107 -20.84 -8.90 0.46
N ASP A 108 -20.08 -9.97 0.30
CA ASP A 108 -19.87 -10.98 1.34
C ASP A 108 -18.79 -10.59 2.35
N GLY A 109 -18.08 -9.47 2.08
CA GLY A 109 -17.00 -9.02 2.94
C GLY A 109 -15.74 -9.85 2.87
N ASP A 110 -15.60 -10.76 1.90
CA ASP A 110 -14.39 -11.52 1.72
C ASP A 110 -13.29 -10.63 1.12
N PHE A 111 -12.21 -10.50 1.86
CA PHE A 111 -11.05 -9.72 1.46
C PHE A 111 -10.48 -10.15 0.10
N ARG A 112 -10.48 -11.45 -0.18
CA ARG A 112 -9.93 -12.00 -1.42
C ARG A 112 -10.68 -11.53 -2.67
N ASP A 113 -11.98 -11.25 -2.53
CA ASP A 113 -12.79 -10.76 -3.65
C ASP A 113 -12.48 -9.32 -4.04
N SER A 114 -11.71 -8.62 -3.22
CA SER A 114 -11.26 -7.25 -3.50
C SER A 114 -9.99 -7.21 -4.33
N THR A 115 -9.41 -8.37 -4.67
CA THR A 115 -8.13 -8.42 -5.38
C THR A 115 -8.32 -8.25 -6.88
N SER A 116 -7.35 -7.58 -7.49
CA SER A 116 -7.22 -7.47 -8.93
C SER A 116 -5.77 -7.71 -9.29
N MET A 117 -5.48 -8.72 -10.10
CA MET A 117 -4.12 -9.07 -10.53
C MET A 117 -3.16 -9.25 -9.33
N GLY A 118 -3.62 -9.93 -8.27
CA GLY A 118 -2.82 -10.15 -7.05
C GLY A 118 -2.71 -8.94 -6.14
N ARG A 119 -3.50 -7.90 -6.38
CA ARG A 119 -3.53 -6.67 -5.58
C ARG A 119 -4.93 -6.45 -5.04
N VAL A 120 -5.05 -5.84 -3.87
CA VAL A 120 -6.32 -5.29 -3.41
C VAL A 120 -6.46 -3.86 -3.94
N ILE A 121 -7.70 -3.42 -4.14
CA ILE A 121 -8.01 -2.06 -4.55
C ILE A 121 -8.56 -1.32 -3.34
N GLY A 122 -8.01 -0.15 -3.04
CA GLY A 122 -8.47 0.61 -1.89
C GLY A 122 -7.84 1.97 -1.74
N ASP A 123 -8.29 2.67 -0.72
CA ASP A 123 -7.75 3.97 -0.30
C ASP A 123 -6.85 3.76 0.91
N ALA A 124 -5.73 4.48 0.95
CA ALA A 124 -4.80 4.43 2.07
C ALA A 124 -4.64 5.82 2.67
N TYR A 125 -4.82 5.91 3.98
CA TYR A 125 -4.72 7.17 4.73
C TYR A 125 -3.62 7.04 5.77
N LEU A 126 -2.71 8.01 5.82
CA LEU A 126 -1.69 8.06 6.86
C LEU A 126 -2.35 8.24 8.23
N LEU A 127 -2.01 7.39 9.20
CA LEU A 127 -2.57 7.51 10.56
C LEU A 127 -2.14 8.80 11.23
N LYS A 128 -0.92 9.26 10.97
CA LYS A 128 -0.34 10.44 11.63
C LYS A 128 -1.08 11.74 11.35
N ASN A 129 -1.73 11.88 10.19
CA ASN A 129 -2.36 13.14 9.80
C ASN A 129 -3.62 12.96 8.94
N GLY A 130 -4.06 11.74 8.68
CA GLY A 130 -5.24 11.47 7.87
C GLY A 130 -5.09 11.72 6.37
N THR A 131 -3.88 11.98 5.89
CA THR A 131 -3.65 12.27 4.47
C THR A 131 -3.92 11.04 3.60
N SER A 132 -4.74 11.22 2.56
CA SER A 132 -4.94 10.20 1.52
C SER A 132 -3.70 10.15 0.62
N LEU A 133 -3.11 8.97 0.47
CA LEU A 133 -1.95 8.80 -0.41
C LEU A 133 -2.30 9.09 -1.87
N ALA A 134 -3.47 8.63 -2.32
CA ALA A 134 -3.94 8.89 -3.69
C ALA A 134 -4.13 10.39 -3.93
N ALA A 135 -4.82 11.07 -3.02
CA ALA A 135 -5.04 12.52 -3.16
C ALA A 135 -3.73 13.30 -3.13
N ALA A 136 -2.77 12.90 -2.31
CA ALA A 136 -1.46 13.55 -2.24
C ALA A 136 -0.69 13.40 -3.55
N GLN A 137 -0.73 12.22 -4.16
CA GLN A 137 -0.09 11.99 -5.46
C GLN A 137 -0.73 12.84 -6.57
N VAL A 138 -2.05 12.91 -6.60
CA VAL A 138 -2.79 13.72 -7.57
C VAL A 138 -2.48 15.21 -7.38
N GLN A 139 -2.52 15.68 -6.14
CA GLN A 139 -2.27 17.10 -5.82
C GLN A 139 -0.85 17.52 -6.16
N ALA A 140 0.12 16.62 -5.99
CA ALA A 140 1.51 16.91 -6.32
C ALA A 140 1.81 16.81 -7.83
N GLY A 141 0.84 16.41 -8.64
CA GLY A 141 1.01 16.28 -10.09
C GLY A 141 1.66 14.98 -10.53
N HIS A 142 1.78 13.99 -9.64
CA HIS A 142 2.40 12.69 -9.96
C HIS A 142 1.41 11.65 -10.45
N ALA A 143 0.12 11.94 -10.35
CA ALA A 143 -0.94 11.02 -10.78
C ALA A 143 -2.19 11.78 -11.20
N THR A 144 -3.09 11.09 -11.88
CA THR A 144 -4.41 11.61 -12.22
C THR A 144 -5.48 10.81 -11.50
N LYS A 145 -6.60 11.46 -11.19
CA LYS A 145 -7.72 10.80 -10.51
C LYS A 145 -8.43 9.79 -11.41
N GLU A 146 -8.50 10.08 -12.71
CA GLU A 146 -9.15 9.24 -13.69
C GLU A 146 -8.10 8.59 -14.60
N ARG A 147 -8.45 7.44 -15.15
CA ARG A 147 -7.57 6.73 -16.07
C ARG A 147 -7.26 7.61 -17.27
N PRO A 148 -5.99 7.83 -17.61
CA PRO A 148 -5.63 8.57 -18.83
C PRO A 148 -6.15 7.88 -20.09
N LYS A 149 -6.60 8.67 -21.02
CA LYS A 149 -7.07 8.17 -22.32
C LYS A 149 -5.91 7.80 -23.21
#